data_4be35fa51e2a26051a00ebcad844983c
#
_entry.id   4be35fa51e2a26051a00ebcad844983c
#
_cell.length_a   1.000
_cell.length_b   1.000
_cell.length_c   1.000
_cell.angle_alpha   90.00
_cell.angle_beta   90.00
_cell.angle_gamma   90.00
#
_symmetry.space_group_name_H-M   'P 1'
#
loop_
_entity.id
_entity.type
_entity.pdbx_description
1 polymer ?
#
loop_
_entity_poly.entity_id
_entity_poly.type
_entity_poly.pdbx_seq_one_letter_code
_entity_poly.pdbx_strand_id
1 'polypeptide(L)'
;MKKLLVTTTVLTMVLCSGPSFANVKLIQPADTTAKPVSALTFSGYAELYYVQDLDQPRAQERPGFLYNHKRNREVNVNLAFLKAAYANERVRANLAIQVGTYAQYNYAAEQPLLRTIYEANAGVKVSKNRDLWLDAGVFSSHIGFESAVSRDCWTLTRSLLAENSPYYLAGAKLTYNTPNGKWTLLGSGLNGWQRINRLPGFTKPAFSTQVQFKPSSKVTLNWSTFLGADRPDSLKQTRFFNNVYASINPAGKFGLTLGFDIGADRKPLIRQGQRAGSGRFIWYSPVIIARYATSSRSYVAGRVEYYDDKDGVIITTGTANGFQTWGYSVNYDYQILPNAVWRIEYRGFTSQDPIFAETASGPAKRTNNALTTSLAISF
;
A
#
# COMPACT_ATOMS: atom_id res chain seq x y z
N MET A 1 7.19 -54.03 34.74
CA MET A 1 7.13 -53.87 33.30
C MET A 1 6.09 -52.79 32.95
N LYS A 2 6.51 -51.53 32.74
CA LYS A 2 5.62 -50.44 32.33
C LYS A 2 5.80 -50.26 30.83
N LYS A 3 4.72 -50.44 30.07
CA LYS A 3 4.68 -50.18 28.61
C LYS A 3 4.62 -48.70 28.35
N LEU A 4 5.60 -48.19 27.61
CA LEU A 4 5.67 -46.84 27.09
C LEU A 4 4.82 -46.78 25.82
N LEU A 5 3.76 -45.98 25.84
CA LEU A 5 2.92 -45.72 24.67
C LEU A 5 3.53 -44.52 23.92
N VAL A 6 4.08 -44.76 22.77
CA VAL A 6 4.55 -43.70 21.86
C VAL A 6 3.39 -43.32 20.98
N THR A 7 2.83 -42.11 21.18
CA THR A 7 1.78 -41.59 20.33
C THR A 7 2.45 -40.81 19.17
N THR A 8 2.41 -41.38 17.98
CA THR A 8 2.87 -40.76 16.76
C THR A 8 1.81 -39.79 16.27
N THR A 9 2.05 -38.50 16.41
CA THR A 9 1.19 -37.43 15.84
C THR A 9 1.52 -37.26 14.37
N VAL A 10 0.63 -37.74 13.50
CA VAL A 10 0.70 -37.48 12.05
C VAL A 10 0.30 -36.03 11.79
N LEU A 11 1.27 -35.25 11.38
CA LEU A 11 1.06 -33.86 10.95
C LEU A 11 0.54 -33.86 9.51
N THR A 12 -0.77 -33.76 9.33
CA THR A 12 -1.38 -33.63 8.01
C THR A 12 -1.19 -32.18 7.54
N MET A 13 -0.21 -31.96 6.67
CA MET A 13 -0.05 -30.70 5.94
C MET A 13 -1.19 -30.56 4.92
N VAL A 14 -2.15 -29.70 5.21
CA VAL A 14 -3.10 -29.21 4.20
C VAL A 14 -2.40 -28.10 3.42
N LEU A 15 -2.04 -28.42 2.18
CA LEU A 15 -1.54 -27.46 1.20
C LEU A 15 -2.70 -26.54 0.79
N CYS A 16 -2.81 -25.37 1.44
CA CYS A 16 -3.63 -24.27 0.95
C CYS A 16 -2.79 -23.35 0.09
N SER A 17 -3.07 -23.32 -1.19
CA SER A 17 -2.52 -22.41 -2.18
C SER A 17 -2.93 -20.96 -1.90
N GLY A 18 -1.95 -20.13 -1.62
CA GLY A 18 -1.82 -18.66 -1.64
C GLY A 18 -2.98 -17.78 -1.22
N PRO A 19 -2.76 -16.81 -0.61
CA PRO A 19 -2.37 -15.57 -0.49
C PRO A 19 -2.34 -14.49 0.34
N SER A 20 -2.71 -13.50 0.22
CA SER A 20 -2.84 -12.21 0.95
C SER A 20 -2.68 -12.38 2.46
N PHE A 21 -1.54 -11.94 3.01
CA PHE A 21 -1.29 -11.90 4.45
C PHE A 21 -2.06 -10.78 5.18
N ALA A 22 -3.19 -10.35 4.62
CA ALA A 22 -4.18 -9.61 5.38
C ALA A 22 -5.04 -10.63 6.14
N ASN A 23 -4.70 -10.88 7.42
CA ASN A 23 -5.49 -11.69 8.36
C ASN A 23 -5.59 -13.19 8.08
N VAL A 24 -4.52 -13.93 8.30
CA VAL A 24 -4.66 -15.37 8.58
C VAL A 24 -5.18 -15.53 10.00
N LYS A 25 -6.50 -15.60 10.16
CA LYS A 25 -7.10 -16.26 11.32
C LYS A 25 -6.89 -17.75 11.14
N LEU A 26 -5.97 -18.33 11.88
CA LEU A 26 -5.95 -19.77 12.11
C LEU A 26 -7.25 -20.12 12.84
N ILE A 27 -8.24 -20.67 12.12
CA ILE A 27 -9.43 -21.27 12.72
C ILE A 27 -8.96 -22.62 13.25
N GLN A 28 -8.65 -22.69 14.55
CA GLN A 28 -8.63 -23.95 15.27
C GLN A 28 -10.08 -24.35 15.60
N PRO A 29 -10.44 -25.63 15.55
CA PRO A 29 -11.73 -26.08 16.08
C PRO A 29 -11.81 -25.70 17.54
N ALA A 30 -12.93 -25.12 17.94
CA ALA A 30 -13.16 -24.67 19.31
C ALA A 30 -13.13 -25.85 20.26
N ASP A 31 -12.03 -25.99 21.00
CA ASP A 31 -12.04 -26.67 22.27
C ASP A 31 -12.59 -25.67 23.32
N THR A 32 -13.82 -25.93 23.78
CA THR A 32 -14.63 -25.01 24.56
C THR A 32 -14.12 -24.81 26.01
N THR A 33 -12.92 -25.30 26.35
CA THR A 33 -12.35 -25.22 27.69
C THR A 33 -10.99 -24.51 27.80
N ALA A 34 -10.36 -24.14 26.68
CA ALA A 34 -9.09 -23.42 26.70
C ALA A 34 -9.31 -21.93 26.96
N LYS A 35 -8.74 -21.37 28.03
CA LYS A 35 -8.60 -19.91 28.19
C LYS A 35 -7.93 -19.36 26.94
N PRO A 36 -8.40 -18.20 26.42
CA PRO A 36 -7.78 -17.58 25.26
C PRO A 36 -6.32 -17.26 25.57
N VAL A 37 -5.43 -17.90 24.85
CA VAL A 37 -3.98 -17.68 24.99
C VAL A 37 -3.67 -16.36 24.31
N SER A 38 -3.18 -15.38 25.07
CA SER A 38 -2.58 -14.18 24.49
C SER A 38 -1.34 -14.61 23.69
N ALA A 39 -1.28 -14.28 22.41
CA ALA A 39 -0.15 -14.61 21.57
C ALA A 39 0.66 -13.36 21.24
N LEU A 40 1.92 -13.35 21.66
CA LEU A 40 2.95 -12.45 21.13
C LEU A 40 3.62 -13.19 19.95
N THR A 41 3.60 -12.59 18.78
CA THR A 41 4.22 -13.14 17.57
C THR A 41 5.26 -12.18 17.04
N PHE A 42 6.33 -12.73 16.46
CA PHE A 42 7.36 -11.99 15.75
C PHE A 42 7.32 -12.39 14.28
N SER A 43 7.57 -11.42 13.41
CA SER A 43 7.67 -11.63 11.97
C SER A 43 8.64 -10.62 11.38
N GLY A 44 9.13 -10.92 10.18
CA GLY A 44 10.02 -10.03 9.47
C GLY A 44 9.81 -10.11 7.96
N TYR A 45 10.30 -9.09 7.29
CA TYR A 45 10.32 -8.97 5.85
C TYR A 45 11.60 -8.27 5.39
N ALA A 46 12.16 -8.71 4.29
CA ALA A 46 13.25 -8.02 3.61
C ALA A 46 13.10 -8.17 2.10
N GLU A 47 13.23 -7.05 1.38
CA GLU A 47 13.25 -7.00 -0.08
C GLU A 47 14.50 -6.27 -0.56
N LEU A 48 15.37 -7.02 -1.24
CA LEU A 48 16.51 -6.51 -1.99
C LEU A 48 16.08 -6.30 -3.44
N TYR A 49 16.55 -5.24 -4.08
CA TYR A 49 16.23 -4.95 -5.46
C TYR A 49 17.38 -4.35 -6.25
N TYR A 50 17.26 -4.42 -7.57
CA TYR A 50 18.08 -3.71 -8.54
C TYR A 50 17.18 -3.15 -9.62
N VAL A 51 17.42 -1.90 -10.03
CA VAL A 51 16.74 -1.26 -11.15
C VAL A 51 17.75 -0.86 -12.21
N GLN A 52 17.45 -1.17 -13.47
CA GLN A 52 18.08 -0.60 -14.63
C GLN A 52 17.09 0.35 -15.30
N ASP A 53 17.18 1.64 -15.01
CA ASP A 53 16.45 2.67 -15.75
C ASP A 53 17.18 2.92 -17.07
N LEU A 54 16.48 2.68 -18.19
CA LEU A 54 17.06 2.72 -19.53
C LEU A 54 17.33 4.16 -19.99
N ASP A 55 16.64 5.15 -19.39
CA ASP A 55 16.83 6.56 -19.68
C ASP A 55 17.97 7.20 -18.86
N GLN A 56 18.62 6.42 -18.02
CA GLN A 56 19.85 6.77 -17.31
C GLN A 56 19.78 8.12 -16.57
N PRO A 57 18.85 8.29 -15.61
CA PRO A 57 18.69 9.54 -14.89
C PRO A 57 19.98 9.97 -14.18
N ARG A 58 20.23 11.29 -14.12
CA ARG A 58 21.45 11.87 -13.58
C ARG A 58 21.70 11.50 -12.12
N ALA A 59 20.67 11.61 -11.30
CA ALA A 59 20.76 11.42 -9.86
C ALA A 59 20.78 9.96 -9.42
N GLN A 60 20.91 9.00 -10.35
CA GLN A 60 20.76 7.56 -10.08
C GLN A 60 19.44 7.23 -9.32
N GLU A 61 18.45 8.04 -9.54
CA GLU A 61 17.11 7.89 -8.97
C GLU A 61 16.07 7.83 -10.07
N ARG A 62 15.05 7.05 -9.84
CA ARG A 62 13.86 7.01 -10.68
C ARG A 62 13.03 8.29 -10.55
N PRO A 63 12.08 8.56 -11.48
CA PRO A 63 11.23 9.75 -11.44
C PRO A 63 10.64 10.06 -10.07
N GLY A 64 10.43 11.37 -9.78
CA GLY A 64 10.07 11.88 -8.46
C GLY A 64 8.77 11.34 -7.87
N PHE A 65 7.84 10.90 -8.72
CA PHE A 65 6.54 10.34 -8.35
C PHE A 65 6.56 8.83 -8.06
N LEU A 66 7.73 8.19 -8.12
CA LEU A 66 7.95 6.79 -7.71
C LEU A 66 8.72 6.79 -6.39
N TYR A 67 8.19 6.12 -5.38
CA TYR A 67 8.74 6.07 -4.04
C TYR A 67 9.32 4.69 -3.70
N ASN A 68 8.77 3.63 -4.29
CA ASN A 68 9.31 2.28 -4.17
C ASN A 68 10.38 2.02 -5.25
N HIS A 69 11.37 1.18 -4.94
CA HIS A 69 12.46 0.80 -5.85
C HIS A 69 13.12 2.03 -6.49
N LYS A 70 13.42 3.02 -5.68
CA LYS A 70 13.77 4.37 -6.11
C LYS A 70 15.16 4.49 -6.70
N ARG A 71 16.13 3.72 -6.21
CA ARG A 71 17.52 3.81 -6.61
C ARG A 71 17.76 3.03 -7.90
N ASN A 72 18.64 3.56 -8.75
CA ASN A 72 18.96 3.02 -10.07
C ASN A 72 20.42 2.61 -10.15
N ARG A 73 20.74 1.47 -10.80
CA ARG A 73 22.07 0.93 -11.05
C ARG A 73 22.85 0.56 -9.79
N GLU A 74 22.16 0.23 -8.72
CA GLU A 74 22.75 -0.28 -7.50
C GLU A 74 21.84 -1.33 -6.88
N VAL A 75 22.41 -2.30 -6.17
CA VAL A 75 21.65 -3.22 -5.32
C VAL A 75 21.30 -2.48 -4.04
N ASN A 76 20.01 -2.45 -3.68
CA ASN A 76 19.56 -1.74 -2.50
C ASN A 76 18.44 -2.50 -1.78
N VAL A 77 18.11 -2.07 -0.56
CA VAL A 77 16.96 -2.54 0.21
C VAL A 77 15.78 -1.63 -0.08
N ASN A 78 14.68 -2.17 -0.63
CA ASN A 78 13.45 -1.39 -0.79
C ASN A 78 12.77 -1.21 0.57
N LEU A 79 12.43 -2.32 1.22
CA LEU A 79 11.79 -2.37 2.52
C LEU A 79 12.30 -3.58 3.30
N ALA A 80 12.75 -3.34 4.53
CA ALA A 80 12.92 -4.41 5.52
C ALA A 80 12.32 -3.95 6.84
N PHE A 81 11.66 -4.86 7.55
CA PHE A 81 11.11 -4.59 8.89
C PHE A 81 11.12 -5.82 9.79
N LEU A 82 11.13 -5.55 11.09
CA LEU A 82 10.83 -6.51 12.15
C LEU A 82 9.56 -6.05 12.86
N LYS A 83 8.62 -6.97 13.07
CA LYS A 83 7.32 -6.72 13.68
C LYS A 83 7.10 -7.62 14.88
N ALA A 84 6.69 -7.03 16.00
CA ALA A 84 6.09 -7.68 17.15
C ALA A 84 4.58 -7.38 17.12
N ALA A 85 3.76 -8.41 17.18
CA ALA A 85 2.30 -8.28 17.23
C ALA A 85 1.77 -9.05 18.46
N TYR A 86 0.97 -8.37 19.26
CA TYR A 86 0.28 -8.94 20.41
C TYR A 86 -1.23 -8.90 20.18
N ALA A 87 -1.89 -9.98 20.44
CA ALA A 87 -3.35 -10.05 20.38
C ALA A 87 -3.93 -11.00 21.41
N ASN A 88 -5.05 -10.59 22.00
CA ASN A 88 -5.93 -11.45 22.77
C ASN A 88 -7.39 -11.11 22.45
N GLU A 89 -8.36 -11.63 23.19
CA GLU A 89 -9.78 -11.40 22.93
C GLU A 89 -10.20 -9.93 22.95
N ARG A 90 -9.48 -9.08 23.71
CA ARG A 90 -9.91 -7.71 24.01
C ARG A 90 -8.94 -6.63 23.66
N VAL A 91 -7.67 -6.95 23.53
CA VAL A 91 -6.63 -5.98 23.21
C VAL A 91 -5.71 -6.52 22.11
N ARG A 92 -5.20 -5.63 21.30
CA ARG A 92 -4.18 -5.90 20.29
C ARG A 92 -3.19 -4.75 20.21
N ALA A 93 -1.97 -5.06 19.85
CA ALA A 93 -0.93 -4.06 19.62
C ALA A 93 0.03 -4.53 18.54
N ASN A 94 0.59 -3.60 17.78
CA ASN A 94 1.61 -3.85 16.78
C ASN A 94 2.73 -2.83 16.96
N LEU A 95 3.96 -3.32 16.90
CA LEU A 95 5.15 -2.50 16.77
C LEU A 95 6.01 -3.08 15.65
N ALA A 96 6.30 -2.29 14.62
CA ALA A 96 7.19 -2.68 13.55
C ALA A 96 8.15 -1.55 13.19
N ILE A 97 9.44 -1.89 13.15
CA ILE A 97 10.54 -0.98 12.83
C ILE A 97 11.02 -1.31 11.42
N GLN A 98 11.15 -0.29 10.57
CA GLN A 98 11.52 -0.42 9.17
C GLN A 98 12.81 0.30 8.81
N VAL A 99 13.44 -0.18 7.73
CA VAL A 99 14.56 0.45 7.03
C VAL A 99 14.42 0.23 5.52
N GLY A 100 15.18 1.00 4.74
CA GLY A 100 15.21 0.86 3.28
C GLY A 100 14.80 2.13 2.54
N THR A 101 14.84 2.07 1.21
CA THR A 101 14.52 3.22 0.35
C THR A 101 13.05 3.60 0.45
N TYR A 102 12.14 2.64 0.64
CA TYR A 102 10.75 2.93 0.92
C TYR A 102 10.58 3.88 2.13
N ALA A 103 11.24 3.57 3.26
CA ALA A 103 11.18 4.42 4.45
C ALA A 103 11.75 5.83 4.19
N GLN A 104 12.82 5.93 3.39
CA GLN A 104 13.45 7.21 3.07
C GLN A 104 12.57 8.11 2.21
N TYR A 105 11.96 7.55 1.16
CA TYR A 105 11.22 8.33 0.16
C TYR A 105 9.73 8.49 0.48
N ASN A 106 9.04 7.42 0.93
CA ASN A 106 7.62 7.52 1.29
C ASN A 106 7.39 8.31 2.58
N TYR A 107 8.35 8.28 3.51
CA TYR A 107 8.28 9.01 4.77
C TYR A 107 9.16 10.28 4.74
N ALA A 108 9.54 10.77 3.55
CA ALA A 108 10.44 11.92 3.41
C ALA A 108 9.94 13.19 4.15
N ALA A 109 8.63 13.33 4.26
CA ALA A 109 8.00 14.45 4.96
C ALA A 109 7.98 14.31 6.50
N GLU A 110 8.35 13.14 7.04
CA GLU A 110 8.44 12.89 8.47
C GLU A 110 9.84 13.20 9.02
N GLN A 111 9.93 13.44 10.31
CA GLN A 111 11.22 13.57 11.00
C GLN A 111 12.01 12.25 10.88
N PRO A 112 13.37 12.29 10.84
CA PRO A 112 14.19 11.11 10.57
C PRO A 112 13.88 9.89 11.45
N LEU A 113 13.66 10.07 12.75
CA LEU A 113 13.32 8.98 13.66
C LEU A 113 11.96 8.35 13.34
N LEU A 114 10.96 9.15 12.95
CA LEU A 114 9.63 8.65 12.62
C LEU A 114 9.60 7.85 11.33
N ARG A 115 10.56 8.02 10.44
CA ARG A 115 10.69 7.23 9.21
C ARG A 115 10.99 5.76 9.48
N THR A 116 11.49 5.44 10.67
CA THR A 116 11.76 4.05 11.08
C THR A 116 10.52 3.32 11.58
N ILE A 117 9.39 4.00 11.76
CA ILE A 117 8.15 3.39 12.24
C ILE A 117 7.34 2.88 11.04
N TYR A 118 7.23 1.56 10.88
CA TYR A 118 6.33 0.95 9.90
C TYR A 118 4.90 0.85 10.45
N GLU A 119 4.76 0.35 11.70
CA GLU A 119 3.52 0.32 12.48
C GLU A 119 3.83 0.56 13.96
N ALA A 120 2.99 1.32 14.65
CA ALA A 120 3.03 1.49 16.10
C ALA A 120 1.61 1.83 16.56
N ASN A 121 0.82 0.81 16.90
CA ASN A 121 -0.59 0.99 17.25
C ASN A 121 -1.03 -0.01 18.32
N ALA A 122 -2.07 0.40 19.05
CA ALA A 122 -2.76 -0.45 20.00
C ALA A 122 -4.27 -0.28 19.83
N GLY A 123 -5.02 -1.33 20.15
CA GLY A 123 -6.47 -1.33 20.01
C GLY A 123 -7.16 -2.13 21.10
N VAL A 124 -8.41 -1.74 21.34
CA VAL A 124 -9.31 -2.41 22.27
C VAL A 124 -10.60 -2.81 21.58
N LYS A 125 -11.12 -3.98 21.94
CA LYS A 125 -12.42 -4.44 21.47
C LYS A 125 -13.52 -3.73 22.27
N VAL A 126 -14.26 -2.84 21.60
CA VAL A 126 -15.28 -2.00 22.22
C VAL A 126 -16.51 -2.78 22.62
N SER A 127 -16.85 -3.85 21.89
CA SER A 127 -18.02 -4.67 22.13
C SER A 127 -17.66 -6.10 22.53
N LYS A 128 -18.35 -6.66 23.53
CA LYS A 128 -18.20 -8.07 23.91
C LYS A 128 -18.74 -9.03 22.85
N ASN A 129 -19.83 -8.63 22.16
CA ASN A 129 -20.61 -9.51 21.28
C ASN A 129 -20.38 -9.24 19.80
N ARG A 130 -19.71 -8.15 19.44
CA ARG A 130 -19.45 -7.73 18.06
C ARG A 130 -17.96 -7.58 17.81
N ASP A 131 -17.53 -7.83 16.61
CA ASP A 131 -16.14 -7.58 16.19
C ASP A 131 -15.96 -6.09 15.86
N LEU A 132 -15.99 -5.27 16.92
CA LEU A 132 -15.87 -3.82 16.90
C LEU A 132 -14.62 -3.41 17.67
N TRP A 133 -13.66 -2.80 16.96
CA TRP A 133 -12.35 -2.42 17.49
C TRP A 133 -12.10 -0.93 17.34
N LEU A 134 -11.57 -0.35 18.40
CA LEU A 134 -10.98 0.99 18.39
C LEU A 134 -9.46 0.83 18.47
N ASP A 135 -8.75 1.25 17.42
CA ASP A 135 -7.28 1.26 17.34
C ASP A 135 -6.78 2.69 17.27
N ALA A 136 -5.62 2.96 17.85
CA ALA A 136 -4.95 4.24 17.77
C ALA A 136 -3.44 4.08 17.58
N GLY A 137 -2.82 5.01 16.86
CA GLY A 137 -1.40 5.02 16.53
C GLY A 137 -1.11 5.14 15.05
N VAL A 138 0.03 4.55 14.61
CA VAL A 138 0.47 4.47 13.22
C VAL A 138 0.11 3.09 12.68
N PHE A 139 -0.60 3.02 11.57
CA PHE A 139 -1.07 1.78 10.94
C PHE A 139 -1.04 1.87 9.42
N SER A 140 -0.98 0.71 8.77
CA SER A 140 -1.10 0.63 7.30
C SER A 140 -2.40 1.24 6.83
N SER A 141 -2.35 1.93 5.70
CA SER A 141 -3.53 2.58 5.11
C SER A 141 -4.61 1.56 4.74
N HIS A 142 -5.86 1.97 4.86
CA HIS A 142 -7.01 1.24 4.33
C HIS A 142 -7.44 1.74 2.93
N ILE A 143 -6.70 2.70 2.39
CA ILE A 143 -6.90 3.24 1.04
C ILE A 143 -6.04 2.43 0.07
N GLY A 144 -6.64 2.00 -1.04
CA GLY A 144 -5.94 1.21 -2.05
C GLY A 144 -5.94 -0.30 -1.80
N PHE A 145 -5.42 -1.02 -2.78
CA PHE A 145 -5.34 -2.49 -2.79
C PHE A 145 -3.88 -2.99 -2.84
N GLU A 146 -2.90 -2.11 -3.08
CA GLU A 146 -1.48 -2.45 -3.11
C GLU A 146 -0.82 -2.11 -1.76
N SER A 147 0.02 -3.02 -1.31
CA SER A 147 0.76 -2.93 -0.05
C SER A 147 2.16 -2.35 -0.28
N ALA A 148 2.77 -1.78 0.76
CA ALA A 148 4.19 -1.47 0.78
C ALA A 148 5.07 -2.74 0.69
N VAL A 149 4.53 -3.89 1.09
CA VAL A 149 5.17 -5.20 0.94
C VAL A 149 4.94 -5.71 -0.48
N SER A 150 5.97 -5.75 -1.32
CA SER A 150 5.83 -6.09 -2.75
C SER A 150 5.27 -7.49 -2.97
N ARG A 151 5.64 -8.42 -2.12
CA ARG A 151 5.18 -9.79 -2.17
C ARG A 151 3.65 -9.92 -2.13
N ASP A 152 2.95 -8.98 -1.50
CA ASP A 152 1.48 -8.97 -1.39
C ASP A 152 0.81 -8.36 -2.62
N CYS A 153 1.60 -7.87 -3.59
CA CYS A 153 1.12 -7.25 -4.82
C CYS A 153 1.34 -8.16 -6.02
N TRP A 154 0.50 -8.04 -7.03
CA TRP A 154 0.60 -8.86 -8.25
C TRP A 154 1.69 -8.40 -9.22
N THR A 155 2.09 -7.14 -9.15
CA THR A 155 3.24 -6.59 -9.86
C THR A 155 4.34 -6.22 -8.87
N LEU A 156 5.60 -6.30 -9.25
CA LEU A 156 6.75 -5.98 -8.40
C LEU A 156 6.72 -4.52 -7.97
N THR A 157 6.60 -3.60 -8.93
CA THR A 157 6.45 -2.17 -8.64
C THR A 157 4.98 -1.83 -8.43
N ARG A 158 4.69 -0.74 -7.71
CA ARG A 158 3.31 -0.30 -7.43
C ARG A 158 2.76 0.53 -8.58
N SER A 159 1.45 0.54 -8.73
CA SER A 159 0.77 1.42 -9.67
C SER A 159 1.01 2.90 -9.36
N LEU A 160 0.81 3.78 -10.35
CA LEU A 160 0.84 5.24 -10.16
C LEU A 160 -0.17 5.68 -9.09
N LEU A 161 -1.33 5.03 -9.05
CA LEU A 161 -2.37 5.21 -8.06
C LEU A 161 -1.82 4.94 -6.65
N ALA A 162 -1.18 3.80 -6.42
CA ALA A 162 -0.67 3.41 -5.11
C ALA A 162 0.57 4.21 -4.70
N GLU A 163 1.47 4.53 -5.64
CA GLU A 163 2.64 5.38 -5.35
C GLU A 163 2.23 6.79 -4.87
N ASN A 164 1.05 7.28 -5.27
CA ASN A 164 0.61 8.65 -5.01
C ASN A 164 -0.65 8.73 -4.13
N SER A 165 -0.94 7.67 -3.37
CA SER A 165 -1.94 7.60 -2.30
C SER A 165 -1.30 7.14 -0.97
N PRO A 166 -1.96 7.32 0.19
CA PRO A 166 -1.34 7.00 1.47
C PRO A 166 -1.06 5.52 1.67
N TYR A 167 0.19 5.17 1.98
CA TYR A 167 0.59 3.83 2.42
C TYR A 167 0.43 3.63 3.93
N TYR A 168 0.55 4.70 4.72
CA TYR A 168 0.36 4.70 6.16
C TYR A 168 -0.53 5.87 6.59
N LEU A 169 -1.19 5.68 7.70
CA LEU A 169 -2.03 6.69 8.34
C LEU A 169 -1.74 6.68 9.84
N ALA A 170 -1.93 7.81 10.50
CA ALA A 170 -1.84 7.91 11.94
C ALA A 170 -3.05 8.64 12.52
N GLY A 171 -3.56 8.14 13.65
CA GLY A 171 -4.75 8.66 14.30
C GLY A 171 -5.49 7.59 15.08
N ALA A 172 -6.81 7.66 15.09
CA ALA A 172 -7.69 6.66 15.67
C ALA A 172 -8.69 6.15 14.64
N LYS A 173 -8.97 4.85 14.65
CA LYS A 173 -9.94 4.21 13.75
C LYS A 173 -10.85 3.26 14.50
N LEU A 174 -12.12 3.29 14.15
CA LEU A 174 -13.14 2.34 14.60
C LEU A 174 -13.42 1.37 13.43
N THR A 175 -13.23 0.07 13.64
CA THR A 175 -13.43 -0.96 12.63
C THR A 175 -14.47 -1.96 13.09
N TYR A 176 -15.47 -2.22 12.27
CA TYR A 176 -16.50 -3.23 12.50
C TYR A 176 -16.47 -4.28 11.39
N ASN A 177 -16.32 -5.55 11.76
CA ASN A 177 -16.52 -6.69 10.86
C ASN A 177 -17.84 -7.38 11.19
N THR A 178 -18.64 -7.64 10.15
CA THR A 178 -19.91 -8.35 10.34
C THR A 178 -19.67 -9.83 10.71
N PRO A 179 -20.59 -10.48 11.46
CA PRO A 179 -20.44 -11.86 11.90
C PRO A 179 -20.25 -12.86 10.76
N ASN A 180 -20.84 -12.59 9.59
CA ASN A 180 -20.68 -13.41 8.40
C ASN A 180 -19.35 -13.17 7.64
N GLY A 181 -18.50 -12.26 8.13
CA GLY A 181 -17.21 -11.92 7.53
C GLY A 181 -17.28 -11.22 6.17
N LYS A 182 -18.47 -10.86 5.68
CA LYS A 182 -18.63 -10.28 4.34
C LYS A 182 -18.39 -8.78 4.29
N TRP A 183 -18.66 -8.05 5.36
CA TRP A 183 -18.51 -6.60 5.40
C TRP A 183 -17.48 -6.16 6.43
N THR A 184 -16.62 -5.25 6.02
CA THR A 184 -15.78 -4.45 6.91
C THR A 184 -16.16 -2.98 6.75
N LEU A 185 -16.52 -2.33 7.85
CA LEU A 185 -16.82 -0.91 7.91
C LEU A 185 -15.79 -0.23 8.79
N LEU A 186 -15.24 0.90 8.33
CA LEU A 186 -14.24 1.66 9.08
C LEU A 186 -14.55 3.15 9.02
N GLY A 187 -14.39 3.82 10.16
CA GLY A 187 -14.36 5.27 10.26
C GLY A 187 -13.13 5.69 11.07
N SER A 188 -12.46 6.77 10.66
CA SER A 188 -11.23 7.21 11.33
C SER A 188 -11.11 8.74 11.41
N GLY A 189 -10.47 9.19 12.49
CA GLY A 189 -9.92 10.54 12.66
C GLY A 189 -8.40 10.49 12.57
N LEU A 190 -7.82 11.28 11.66
CA LEU A 190 -6.43 11.16 11.24
C LEU A 190 -5.65 12.46 11.44
N ASN A 191 -4.33 12.34 11.55
CA ASN A 191 -3.42 13.48 11.61
C ASN A 191 -3.26 14.21 10.27
N GLY A 192 -3.58 13.58 9.15
CA GLY A 192 -3.52 14.16 7.82
C GLY A 192 -3.39 13.11 6.72
N TRP A 193 -3.08 13.57 5.51
CA TRP A 193 -2.78 12.74 4.35
C TRP A 193 -1.38 12.18 4.46
N GLN A 194 -1.24 10.90 4.82
CA GLN A 194 0.06 10.23 5.04
C GLN A 194 0.96 11.02 6.02
N ARG A 195 0.49 11.24 7.27
CA ARG A 195 1.20 12.00 8.29
C ARG A 195 1.18 11.28 9.64
N ILE A 196 2.36 11.02 10.22
CA ILE A 196 2.52 10.62 11.61
C ILE A 196 2.33 11.87 12.48
N ASN A 197 3.11 12.92 12.21
CA ASN A 197 2.98 14.20 12.90
C ASN A 197 2.21 15.21 12.05
N ARG A 198 1.35 15.98 12.71
CA ARG A 198 0.77 17.16 12.08
C ARG A 198 1.85 18.20 11.81
N LEU A 199 1.78 18.81 10.64
CA LEU A 199 2.67 19.91 10.30
C LEU A 199 2.21 21.21 10.98
N PRO A 200 3.11 22.19 11.20
CA PRO A 200 2.74 23.51 11.67
C PRO A 200 1.67 24.15 10.77
N GLY A 201 0.66 24.77 11.39
CA GLY A 201 -0.45 25.39 10.67
C GLY A 201 -1.60 24.44 10.28
N PHE A 202 -1.55 23.17 10.69
CA PHE A 202 -2.63 22.18 10.50
C PHE A 202 -3.32 21.93 11.85
N THR A 203 -4.46 22.55 12.10
CA THR A 203 -5.19 22.40 13.36
C THR A 203 -6.36 21.41 13.26
N LYS A 204 -6.92 21.24 12.04
CA LYS A 204 -8.08 20.40 11.81
C LYS A 204 -7.69 18.93 11.60
N PRO A 205 -8.41 17.97 12.21
CA PRO A 205 -8.24 16.56 11.90
C PRO A 205 -8.71 16.27 10.47
N ALA A 206 -8.15 15.22 9.89
CA ALA A 206 -8.71 14.61 8.68
C ALA A 206 -9.61 13.42 9.09
N PHE A 207 -10.52 13.04 8.20
CA PHE A 207 -11.44 11.92 8.36
C PHE A 207 -11.33 10.98 7.18
N SER A 208 -11.55 9.70 7.44
CA SER A 208 -11.56 8.70 6.38
C SER A 208 -12.54 7.59 6.72
N THR A 209 -13.11 6.98 5.68
CA THR A 209 -14.02 5.83 5.82
C THR A 209 -13.61 4.72 4.89
N GLN A 210 -14.03 3.49 5.21
CA GLN A 210 -13.93 2.35 4.31
C GLN A 210 -15.20 1.50 4.41
N VAL A 211 -15.68 1.08 3.26
CA VAL A 211 -16.69 0.03 3.11
C VAL A 211 -16.06 -1.04 2.22
N GLN A 212 -15.81 -2.21 2.78
CA GLN A 212 -15.32 -3.36 2.02
C GLN A 212 -16.37 -4.47 2.05
N PHE A 213 -16.64 -5.05 0.87
CA PHE A 213 -17.58 -6.15 0.72
C PHE A 213 -16.91 -7.36 0.04
N LYS A 214 -16.95 -8.48 0.72
CA LYS A 214 -16.45 -9.78 0.25
C LYS A 214 -17.61 -10.76 0.10
N PRO A 215 -18.34 -10.75 -1.03
CA PRO A 215 -19.45 -11.69 -1.24
C PRO A 215 -19.00 -13.14 -1.18
N SER A 216 -17.76 -13.40 -1.60
CA SER A 216 -17.12 -14.72 -1.56
C SER A 216 -15.61 -14.57 -1.33
N SER A 217 -14.89 -15.66 -1.14
CA SER A 217 -13.42 -15.67 -1.06
C SER A 217 -12.71 -15.24 -2.35
N LYS A 218 -13.44 -15.13 -3.46
CA LYS A 218 -12.90 -14.81 -4.77
C LYS A 218 -13.09 -13.34 -5.18
N VAL A 219 -13.92 -12.59 -4.47
CA VAL A 219 -14.26 -11.21 -4.85
C VAL A 219 -14.13 -10.31 -3.64
N THR A 220 -13.42 -9.20 -3.81
CA THR A 220 -13.38 -8.08 -2.87
C THR A 220 -13.76 -6.82 -3.62
N LEU A 221 -14.78 -6.12 -3.11
CA LEU A 221 -15.14 -4.77 -3.54
C LEU A 221 -14.81 -3.82 -2.40
N ASN A 222 -14.24 -2.67 -2.72
CA ASN A 222 -13.87 -1.69 -1.71
C ASN A 222 -14.17 -0.27 -2.16
N TRP A 223 -14.60 0.53 -1.21
CA TRP A 223 -14.70 1.97 -1.34
C TRP A 223 -14.12 2.62 -0.08
N SER A 224 -13.08 3.44 -0.27
CA SER A 224 -12.46 4.23 0.80
C SER A 224 -12.54 5.71 0.46
N THR A 225 -12.67 6.55 1.48
CA THR A 225 -12.73 8.01 1.32
C THR A 225 -11.70 8.70 2.20
N PHE A 226 -11.35 9.92 1.85
CA PHE A 226 -10.60 10.82 2.71
C PHE A 226 -11.17 12.24 2.59
N LEU A 227 -11.31 12.92 3.71
CA LEU A 227 -11.69 14.32 3.81
C LEU A 227 -10.76 15.03 4.79
N GLY A 228 -9.97 15.97 4.31
CA GLY A 228 -9.02 16.68 5.16
C GLY A 228 -8.26 17.76 4.40
N ALA A 229 -7.16 18.21 4.97
CA ALA A 229 -6.25 19.16 4.34
C ALA A 229 -4.86 18.56 4.18
N ASP A 230 -4.19 18.90 3.09
CA ASP A 230 -2.78 18.60 2.84
C ASP A 230 -1.96 19.91 2.72
N ARG A 231 -2.58 21.02 3.09
CA ARG A 231 -2.01 22.36 3.11
C ARG A 231 -2.41 23.07 4.42
N PRO A 232 -1.63 24.04 4.91
CA PRO A 232 -1.95 24.80 6.13
C PRO A 232 -3.36 25.40 6.10
N ASP A 233 -4.01 25.46 7.26
CA ASP A 233 -5.39 25.95 7.42
C ASP A 233 -5.60 27.37 6.89
N SER A 234 -4.55 28.19 6.87
CA SER A 234 -4.55 29.55 6.31
C SER A 234 -4.92 29.57 4.82
N LEU A 235 -4.60 28.52 4.06
CA LEU A 235 -4.93 28.39 2.65
C LEU A 235 -6.37 27.93 2.41
N LYS A 236 -7.10 27.50 3.45
CA LYS A 236 -8.48 26.99 3.39
C LYS A 236 -8.71 25.96 2.28
N GLN A 237 -7.68 25.16 1.99
CA GLN A 237 -7.70 24.11 0.98
C GLN A 237 -8.14 22.80 1.63
N THR A 238 -9.18 22.19 1.08
CA THR A 238 -9.71 20.92 1.56
C THR A 238 -9.65 19.91 0.44
N ARG A 239 -9.09 18.73 0.73
CA ARG A 239 -9.05 17.56 -0.14
C ARG A 239 -10.24 16.68 0.16
N PHE A 240 -10.96 16.28 -0.89
CA PHE A 240 -11.88 15.17 -0.89
C PHE A 240 -11.38 14.11 -1.85
N PHE A 241 -11.27 12.87 -1.38
CA PHE A 241 -10.69 11.78 -2.16
C PHE A 241 -11.52 10.51 -2.01
N ASN A 242 -11.60 9.74 -3.09
CA ASN A 242 -12.23 8.44 -3.15
C ASN A 242 -11.29 7.44 -3.84
N ASN A 243 -11.19 6.26 -3.26
CA ASN A 243 -10.58 5.08 -3.84
C ASN A 243 -11.64 4.00 -3.97
N VAL A 244 -11.80 3.45 -5.17
CA VAL A 244 -12.70 2.32 -5.43
C VAL A 244 -11.88 1.23 -6.11
N TYR A 245 -12.04 -0.02 -5.65
CA TYR A 245 -11.45 -1.14 -6.37
C TYR A 245 -12.30 -2.41 -6.28
N ALA A 246 -12.11 -3.26 -7.28
CA ALA A 246 -12.60 -4.63 -7.33
C ALA A 246 -11.42 -5.57 -7.56
N SER A 247 -11.21 -6.54 -6.66
CA SER A 247 -10.25 -7.62 -6.84
C SER A 247 -11.00 -8.92 -7.04
N ILE A 248 -10.77 -9.55 -8.18
CA ILE A 248 -11.35 -10.82 -8.60
C ILE A 248 -10.20 -11.83 -8.68
N ASN A 249 -10.17 -12.78 -7.76
CA ASN A 249 -9.16 -13.82 -7.72
C ASN A 249 -9.83 -15.19 -7.70
N PRO A 250 -10.31 -15.68 -8.86
CA PRO A 250 -10.93 -17.01 -8.94
C PRO A 250 -9.96 -18.08 -8.46
N ALA A 251 -10.47 -19.10 -7.81
CA ALA A 251 -9.70 -20.28 -7.39
C ALA A 251 -9.22 -21.02 -8.65
N GLY A 252 -8.24 -20.47 -9.31
CA GLY A 252 -7.72 -20.95 -10.58
C GLY A 252 -6.52 -20.13 -11.01
N LYS A 253 -6.32 -20.09 -12.31
CA LYS A 253 -5.11 -19.56 -12.90
C LYS A 253 -5.15 -18.03 -13.13
N PHE A 254 -6.34 -17.42 -13.18
CA PHE A 254 -6.52 -16.01 -13.56
C PHE A 254 -7.03 -15.16 -12.41
N GLY A 255 -6.48 -13.97 -12.27
CA GLY A 255 -6.95 -12.91 -11.36
C GLY A 255 -7.01 -11.57 -12.07
N LEU A 256 -7.94 -10.70 -11.66
CA LEU A 256 -8.14 -9.36 -12.19
C LEU A 256 -8.36 -8.37 -11.04
N THR A 257 -7.65 -7.25 -11.07
CA THR A 257 -7.89 -6.10 -10.19
C THR A 257 -8.16 -4.86 -11.03
N LEU A 258 -9.25 -4.18 -10.70
CA LEU A 258 -9.65 -2.89 -11.27
C LEU A 258 -9.60 -1.87 -10.14
N GLY A 259 -8.85 -0.79 -10.32
CA GLY A 259 -8.73 0.28 -9.33
C GLY A 259 -8.99 1.64 -9.95
N PHE A 260 -9.56 2.54 -9.15
CA PHE A 260 -9.80 3.91 -9.55
C PHE A 260 -9.71 4.84 -8.35
N ASP A 261 -8.84 5.84 -8.48
CA ASP A 261 -8.73 6.96 -7.55
C ASP A 261 -9.26 8.23 -8.19
N ILE A 262 -9.96 9.03 -7.40
CA ILE A 262 -10.34 10.38 -7.77
C ILE A 262 -10.27 11.31 -6.56
N GLY A 263 -9.54 12.41 -6.72
CA GLY A 263 -9.43 13.43 -5.70
C GLY A 263 -9.79 14.81 -6.22
N ALA A 264 -10.23 15.65 -5.30
CA ALA A 264 -10.59 17.03 -5.59
C ALA A 264 -10.11 17.94 -4.45
N ASP A 265 -9.14 18.81 -4.73
CA ASP A 265 -8.70 19.85 -3.81
C ASP A 265 -9.41 21.16 -4.11
N ARG A 266 -9.90 21.83 -3.07
CA ARG A 266 -10.43 23.19 -3.22
C ARG A 266 -9.31 24.12 -3.68
N LYS A 267 -9.55 24.94 -4.68
CA LYS A 267 -8.59 25.99 -5.11
C LYS A 267 -8.31 26.94 -3.94
N PRO A 268 -7.05 27.31 -3.68
CA PRO A 268 -6.73 28.26 -2.62
C PRO A 268 -7.35 29.62 -2.92
N LEU A 269 -7.74 30.36 -1.89
CA LEU A 269 -8.35 31.68 -2.05
C LEU A 269 -7.37 32.69 -2.70
N ILE A 270 -6.07 32.51 -2.48
CA ILE A 270 -5.00 33.35 -3.04
C ILE A 270 -3.96 32.42 -3.66
N ARG A 271 -3.61 32.67 -4.90
CA ARG A 271 -2.52 31.99 -5.63
C ARG A 271 -1.61 33.08 -6.20
N GLN A 272 -0.32 33.06 -5.86
CA GLN A 272 0.67 34.06 -6.32
C GLN A 272 0.24 35.52 -6.11
N GLY A 273 -0.39 35.82 -4.95
CA GLY A 273 -0.86 37.17 -4.64
C GLY A 273 -2.17 37.59 -5.31
N GLN A 274 -2.74 36.76 -6.19
CA GLN A 274 -4.02 37.04 -6.85
C GLN A 274 -5.14 36.16 -6.31
N ARG A 275 -6.38 36.65 -6.32
CA ARG A 275 -7.56 35.82 -5.98
C ARG A 275 -7.68 34.68 -6.98
N ALA A 276 -7.50 33.46 -6.50
CA ALA A 276 -7.80 32.26 -7.28
C ALA A 276 -9.33 32.15 -7.44
N GLY A 277 -9.77 31.77 -8.65
CA GLY A 277 -11.21 31.55 -8.92
C GLY A 277 -11.82 30.49 -8.00
N SER A 278 -13.12 30.55 -7.79
CA SER A 278 -13.87 29.48 -7.14
C SER A 278 -13.80 28.19 -7.97
N GLY A 279 -13.61 27.03 -7.32
CA GLY A 279 -13.57 25.75 -8.01
C GLY A 279 -12.67 24.72 -7.31
N ARG A 280 -12.46 23.61 -8.00
CA ARG A 280 -11.62 22.49 -7.51
C ARG A 280 -10.58 22.12 -8.55
N PHE A 281 -9.43 21.69 -8.09
CA PHE A 281 -8.46 20.94 -8.85
C PHE A 281 -8.84 19.47 -8.74
N ILE A 282 -8.94 18.76 -9.86
CA ILE A 282 -9.34 17.36 -9.89
C ILE A 282 -8.19 16.57 -10.47
N TRP A 283 -7.88 15.44 -9.84
CA TRP A 283 -6.98 14.42 -10.38
C TRP A 283 -7.64 13.05 -10.29
N TYR A 284 -7.23 12.11 -11.13
CA TYR A 284 -7.75 10.75 -11.12
C TYR A 284 -6.77 9.75 -11.71
N SER A 285 -6.91 8.48 -11.33
CA SER A 285 -6.05 7.41 -11.81
C SER A 285 -6.80 6.08 -11.89
N PRO A 286 -7.17 5.61 -13.10
CA PRO A 286 -7.60 4.25 -13.34
C PRO A 286 -6.40 3.31 -13.46
N VAL A 287 -6.58 2.05 -13.02
CA VAL A 287 -5.62 0.96 -13.20
C VAL A 287 -6.30 -0.37 -13.39
N ILE A 288 -5.73 -1.20 -14.26
CA ILE A 288 -6.12 -2.59 -14.49
C ILE A 288 -4.88 -3.44 -14.31
N ILE A 289 -4.98 -4.48 -13.47
CA ILE A 289 -3.93 -5.48 -13.26
C ILE A 289 -4.54 -6.86 -13.47
N ALA A 290 -3.97 -7.63 -14.40
CA ALA A 290 -4.32 -9.01 -14.64
C ALA A 290 -3.16 -9.92 -14.25
N ARG A 291 -3.44 -11.04 -13.58
CA ARG A 291 -2.44 -12.03 -13.20
C ARG A 291 -2.84 -13.41 -13.69
N TYR A 292 -1.87 -14.16 -14.19
CA TYR A 292 -2.03 -15.56 -14.61
C TYR A 292 -0.99 -16.44 -13.92
N ALA A 293 -1.44 -17.53 -13.29
CA ALA A 293 -0.57 -18.56 -12.73
C ALA A 293 -0.11 -19.48 -13.85
N THR A 294 1.15 -19.44 -14.22
CA THR A 294 1.76 -20.30 -15.25
C THR A 294 2.08 -21.68 -14.69
N SER A 295 2.38 -21.76 -13.39
CA SER A 295 2.56 -23.00 -12.65
C SER A 295 2.13 -22.83 -11.18
N SER A 296 2.37 -23.83 -10.33
CA SER A 296 2.18 -23.72 -8.88
C SER A 296 3.15 -22.75 -8.20
N ARG A 297 4.22 -22.35 -8.88
CA ARG A 297 5.28 -21.48 -8.32
C ARG A 297 5.54 -20.23 -9.16
N SER A 298 4.94 -20.09 -10.33
CA SER A 298 5.23 -18.97 -11.22
C SER A 298 3.97 -18.26 -11.68
N TYR A 299 4.09 -16.93 -11.79
CA TYR A 299 2.99 -16.06 -12.17
C TYR A 299 3.49 -15.01 -13.16
N VAL A 300 2.64 -14.66 -14.12
CA VAL A 300 2.82 -13.49 -14.99
C VAL A 300 1.71 -12.52 -14.68
N ALA A 301 2.06 -11.24 -14.56
CA ALA A 301 1.08 -10.17 -14.40
C ALA A 301 1.33 -9.04 -15.40
N GLY A 302 0.24 -8.45 -15.89
CA GLY A 302 0.26 -7.25 -16.71
C GLY A 302 -0.50 -6.13 -16.04
N ARG A 303 -0.03 -4.89 -16.18
CA ARG A 303 -0.69 -3.69 -15.69
C ARG A 303 -0.77 -2.65 -16.79
N VAL A 304 -1.92 -1.98 -16.88
CA VAL A 304 -2.13 -0.75 -17.63
C VAL A 304 -2.77 0.26 -16.68
N GLU A 305 -2.25 1.48 -16.70
CA GLU A 305 -2.65 2.55 -15.79
C GLU A 305 -2.58 3.91 -16.48
N TYR A 306 -3.35 4.86 -15.98
CA TYR A 306 -3.29 6.25 -16.37
C TYR A 306 -3.37 7.15 -15.14
N TYR A 307 -2.70 8.28 -15.16
CA TYR A 307 -2.81 9.28 -14.11
C TYR A 307 -2.97 10.66 -14.75
N ASP A 308 -4.01 11.38 -14.35
CA ASP A 308 -4.28 12.76 -14.73
C ASP A 308 -4.20 13.66 -13.50
N ASP A 309 -3.22 14.53 -13.48
CA ASP A 309 -3.05 15.61 -12.49
C ASP A 309 -2.51 16.85 -13.21
N LYS A 310 -3.31 17.38 -14.12
CA LYS A 310 -2.95 18.55 -14.92
C LYS A 310 -2.67 19.79 -14.11
N ASP A 311 -3.23 19.90 -12.92
CA ASP A 311 -3.05 21.04 -12.02
C ASP A 311 -1.87 20.85 -11.04
N GLY A 312 -1.19 19.69 -11.06
CA GLY A 312 -0.03 19.38 -10.21
C GLY A 312 -0.36 19.40 -8.72
N VAL A 313 -1.52 18.82 -8.34
CA VAL A 313 -1.99 18.76 -6.95
C VAL A 313 -1.17 17.75 -6.16
N ILE A 314 -0.96 16.57 -6.73
CA ILE A 314 -0.22 15.46 -6.16
C ILE A 314 1.17 15.38 -6.78
N ILE A 315 1.25 15.42 -8.13
CA ILE A 315 2.50 15.26 -8.89
C ILE A 315 2.79 16.54 -9.66
N THR A 316 3.68 17.36 -9.13
CA THR A 316 4.09 18.61 -9.78
C THR A 316 5.19 18.32 -10.80
N THR A 317 4.97 18.71 -12.06
CA THR A 317 5.95 18.56 -13.17
C THR A 317 6.58 19.88 -13.60
N GLY A 318 5.91 21.01 -13.35
CA GLY A 318 6.30 22.32 -13.85
C GLY A 318 6.02 22.53 -15.35
N THR A 319 5.34 21.62 -16.02
CA THR A 319 5.00 21.68 -17.44
C THR A 319 3.56 22.18 -17.68
N ALA A 320 3.25 22.57 -18.92
CA ALA A 320 1.99 23.22 -19.26
C ALA A 320 0.75 22.33 -19.04
N ASN A 321 0.88 21.01 -19.33
CA ASN A 321 -0.22 20.04 -19.18
C ASN A 321 -0.17 19.27 -17.85
N GLY A 322 0.77 19.63 -16.92
CA GLY A 322 0.93 18.93 -15.65
C GLY A 322 1.33 17.48 -15.83
N PHE A 323 0.85 16.60 -14.95
CA PHE A 323 1.13 15.17 -15.01
C PHE A 323 -0.02 14.43 -15.67
N GLN A 324 0.15 14.05 -16.94
CA GLN A 324 -0.80 13.25 -17.70
C GLN A 324 -0.03 12.08 -18.34
N THR A 325 -0.04 10.92 -17.66
CA THR A 325 0.90 9.84 -17.96
C THR A 325 0.20 8.49 -18.00
N TRP A 326 0.42 7.75 -19.10
CA TRP A 326 0.14 6.34 -19.21
C TRP A 326 1.30 5.53 -18.64
N GLY A 327 0.97 4.46 -17.92
CA GLY A 327 1.92 3.47 -17.44
C GLY A 327 1.50 2.07 -17.89
N TYR A 328 2.50 1.22 -18.14
CA TYR A 328 2.28 -0.20 -18.45
C TYR A 328 3.42 -1.02 -17.90
N SER A 329 3.13 -2.27 -17.53
CA SER A 329 4.18 -3.19 -17.10
C SER A 329 3.83 -4.64 -17.39
N VAL A 330 4.88 -5.46 -17.49
CA VAL A 330 4.81 -6.92 -17.48
C VAL A 330 5.75 -7.45 -16.42
N ASN A 331 5.22 -8.31 -15.56
CA ASN A 331 5.91 -8.85 -14.39
C ASN A 331 5.93 -10.38 -14.44
N TYR A 332 7.03 -10.97 -13.99
CA TYR A 332 7.15 -12.40 -13.74
C TYR A 332 7.62 -12.64 -12.32
N ASP A 333 6.92 -13.52 -11.62
CA ASP A 333 7.24 -13.97 -10.26
C ASP A 333 7.59 -15.45 -10.25
N TYR A 334 8.65 -15.82 -9.55
CA TYR A 334 9.01 -17.19 -9.25
C TYR A 334 9.14 -17.42 -7.75
N GLN A 335 8.28 -18.26 -7.21
CA GLN A 335 8.28 -18.64 -5.80
C GLN A 335 9.37 -19.68 -5.54
N ILE A 336 10.51 -19.24 -5.03
CA ILE A 336 11.64 -20.11 -4.70
C ILE A 336 11.26 -21.04 -3.55
N LEU A 337 10.68 -20.45 -2.49
CA LEU A 337 10.16 -21.11 -1.29
C LEU A 337 8.81 -20.50 -0.91
N PRO A 338 8.00 -21.12 -0.05
CA PRO A 338 6.75 -20.50 0.43
C PRO A 338 6.90 -19.10 1.02
N ASN A 339 8.09 -18.75 1.51
CA ASN A 339 8.41 -17.48 2.12
C ASN A 339 9.44 -16.65 1.34
N ALA A 340 9.87 -17.08 0.14
CA ALA A 340 10.85 -16.39 -0.69
C ALA A 340 10.39 -16.33 -2.15
N VAL A 341 10.40 -15.15 -2.74
CA VAL A 341 10.00 -14.92 -4.13
C VAL A 341 11.05 -14.08 -4.85
N TRP A 342 11.44 -14.52 -6.04
CA TRP A 342 12.18 -13.72 -7.00
C TRP A 342 11.22 -13.14 -8.00
N ARG A 343 11.43 -11.87 -8.37
CA ARG A 343 10.54 -11.08 -9.22
C ARG A 343 11.35 -10.31 -10.26
N ILE A 344 10.77 -10.13 -11.44
CA ILE A 344 11.30 -9.24 -12.47
C ILE A 344 10.15 -8.55 -13.19
N GLU A 345 10.26 -7.24 -13.41
CA GLU A 345 9.25 -6.42 -14.07
C GLU A 345 9.89 -5.45 -15.05
N TYR A 346 9.40 -5.44 -16.28
CA TYR A 346 9.58 -4.33 -17.21
C TYR A 346 8.43 -3.35 -17.04
N ARG A 347 8.75 -2.07 -16.87
CA ARG A 347 7.77 -0.98 -16.72
C ARG A 347 8.12 0.18 -17.63
N GLY A 348 7.11 0.67 -18.36
CA GLY A 348 7.20 1.83 -19.23
C GLY A 348 6.17 2.90 -18.86
N PHE A 349 6.54 4.15 -19.18
CA PHE A 349 5.68 5.33 -19.04
C PHE A 349 5.68 6.13 -20.34
N THR A 350 4.55 6.76 -20.64
CA THR A 350 4.42 7.75 -21.72
C THR A 350 3.59 8.93 -21.21
N SER A 351 4.20 10.10 -21.14
CA SER A 351 3.57 11.34 -20.68
C SER A 351 3.21 12.27 -21.82
N GLN A 352 2.20 13.11 -21.63
CA GLN A 352 1.82 14.14 -22.58
C GLN A 352 2.93 15.17 -22.76
N ASP A 353 3.59 15.58 -21.68
CA ASP A 353 4.71 16.51 -21.68
C ASP A 353 6.04 15.78 -21.45
N PRO A 354 7.17 16.37 -21.88
CA PRO A 354 8.50 15.83 -21.63
C PRO A 354 8.88 16.05 -20.17
N ILE A 355 8.58 15.06 -19.30
CA ILE A 355 8.83 15.13 -17.84
C ILE A 355 9.95 14.21 -17.39
N PHE A 356 10.47 13.34 -18.26
CA PHE A 356 11.54 12.39 -17.93
C PHE A 356 12.88 12.90 -18.47
N ALA A 357 13.84 13.06 -17.55
CA ALA A 357 15.19 13.46 -17.94
C ALA A 357 15.92 12.30 -18.62
N GLU A 358 16.58 12.57 -19.76
CA GLU A 358 17.34 11.58 -20.51
C GLU A 358 18.69 11.27 -19.85
N THR A 359 19.52 12.28 -19.76
CA THR A 359 20.86 12.19 -19.19
C THR A 359 21.17 13.43 -18.35
N ALA A 360 22.38 13.49 -17.85
CA ALA A 360 22.89 14.61 -17.11
C ALA A 360 22.72 15.99 -17.80
N SER A 361 22.69 16.04 -19.14
CA SER A 361 22.62 17.26 -19.96
C SER A 361 21.67 17.15 -21.15
N GLY A 362 20.94 16.06 -21.26
CA GLY A 362 19.98 15.83 -22.35
C GLY A 362 18.63 16.51 -22.12
N PRO A 363 17.85 16.75 -23.18
CA PRO A 363 16.50 17.29 -23.06
C PRO A 363 15.58 16.29 -22.34
N ALA A 364 14.55 16.81 -21.69
CA ALA A 364 13.51 15.99 -21.09
C ALA A 364 12.76 15.17 -22.18
N LYS A 365 12.40 13.93 -21.84
CA LYS A 365 11.65 13.01 -22.71
C LYS A 365 10.21 12.86 -22.27
N ARG A 366 9.37 12.34 -23.19
CA ARG A 366 7.99 11.94 -22.89
C ARG A 366 7.84 10.49 -22.45
N THR A 367 8.91 9.71 -22.52
CA THR A 367 8.90 8.28 -22.19
C THR A 367 9.98 7.95 -21.17
N ASN A 368 9.72 6.96 -20.31
CA ASN A 368 10.69 6.36 -19.42
C ASN A 368 10.46 4.85 -19.34
N ASN A 369 11.52 4.08 -19.40
CA ASN A 369 11.49 2.62 -19.36
C ASN A 369 12.49 2.08 -18.36
N ALA A 370 12.12 1.04 -17.63
CA ALA A 370 13.00 0.41 -16.65
C ALA A 370 12.75 -1.08 -16.53
N LEU A 371 13.81 -1.79 -16.18
CA LEU A 371 13.78 -3.19 -15.75
C LEU A 371 14.10 -3.23 -14.27
N THR A 372 13.22 -3.82 -13.47
CA THR A 372 13.39 -3.97 -12.02
C THR A 372 13.39 -5.45 -11.67
N THR A 373 14.33 -5.87 -10.82
CA THR A 373 14.32 -7.22 -10.23
C THR A 373 14.42 -7.14 -8.72
N SER A 374 13.79 -8.09 -8.02
CA SER A 374 13.90 -8.17 -6.55
C SER A 374 13.90 -9.61 -6.03
N LEU A 375 14.46 -9.76 -4.85
CA LEU A 375 14.30 -10.94 -4.00
C LEU A 375 13.67 -10.51 -2.69
N ALA A 376 12.50 -11.05 -2.39
CA ALA A 376 11.75 -10.77 -1.18
C ALA A 376 11.60 -12.02 -0.32
N ILE A 377 11.87 -11.87 0.99
CA ILE A 377 11.81 -12.95 1.99
C ILE A 377 10.98 -12.48 3.17
N SER A 378 10.10 -13.34 3.68
CA SER A 378 9.36 -13.12 4.94
C SER A 378 9.61 -14.27 5.92
N PHE A 379 9.60 -14.02 7.20
CA PHE A 379 9.87 -15.01 8.26
C PHE A 379 9.12 -14.66 9.53
#